data_625acc38f3665c26ffa2fe791c5c13f5
#
_entry.id   625acc38f3665c26ffa2fe791c5c13f5
#
_cell.length_a   1.000
_cell.length_b   1.000
_cell.length_c   1.000
_cell.angle_alpha   90.00
_cell.angle_beta   90.00
_cell.angle_gamma   90.00
#
_symmetry.space_group_name_H-M   'P 1'
#
loop_
_entity.id
_entity.type
_entity.pdbx_description
1 polymer ?
#
loop_
_entity_poly.entity_id
_entity_poly.type
_entity_poly.pdbx_seq_one_letter_code
_entity_poly.pdbx_strand_id
1 'polypeptide(L)'
;MSDKFDKEQPVSEYNPAAIETQEAVEENKEYDPSLCAVCQEHEREDGSFYCSDCRTQMLKTKIKGSAVCAAVFSVLFSFLAVVLFSVNLYQVLPFMAGEKQLENGFANEAANNISKVEELSTKLNKTSISQTFSDVTNGQQLFPAGRAPNIFVAKVYAKAYSILQAGEYLLQMVGENTVNSDPAFISVRPYLDEYLSYIKTSEVVQGYLENITDPKKIPYDEILEKIDSNKGKEGISDHYLEYYKFYIALMSGQSLEEQNKYLVEMEKLSPENILMYGPALADNYYNLKQYDKAIEYADRMIERNKNNYNAHELKFMCYVAQNDIDRAEKVCSNIEKLNNIGGVQTGDYTEFALRAQLYRIKGEYDKALEVCKEGLELSQGDEEIYRQQAIVELLMGDIDKAFKSAENAYKTASYNQTLDVRILNTVVLCAGLADEDELYEEAGGILTHSNYGINKNVLACINGEMSVKDVFSQTGGSEI
;
A
#
# COMPACT_ATOMS: atom_id res chain seq x y z
N MET A 1 44.01 -33.17 15.64
CA MET A 1 44.74 -33.13 14.39
C MET A 1 44.55 -31.74 13.85
N SER A 2 45.32 -30.71 14.28
CA SER A 2 46.70 -30.30 13.90
C SER A 2 46.76 -30.12 12.39
N ASP A 3 47.07 -29.05 11.83
CA ASP A 3 48.02 -27.98 12.04
C ASP A 3 47.98 -26.99 10.88
N LYS A 4 48.25 -25.71 11.19
CA LYS A 4 49.11 -24.78 10.46
C LYS A 4 48.77 -24.36 9.04
N PHE A 5 48.54 -23.07 8.87
CA PHE A 5 49.32 -22.24 7.95
C PHE A 5 49.32 -20.76 8.39
N ASP A 6 50.27 -20.43 9.25
CA ASP A 6 50.91 -19.13 9.32
C ASP A 6 51.79 -18.95 8.08
N LYS A 7 51.61 -17.88 7.34
CA LYS A 7 52.66 -17.24 6.53
C LYS A 7 52.42 -15.74 6.47
N GLU A 8 53.04 -15.06 7.42
CA GLU A 8 53.44 -13.66 7.28
C GLU A 8 54.31 -13.51 6.02
N GLN A 9 53.92 -12.61 5.12
CA GLN A 9 54.85 -12.07 4.11
C GLN A 9 55.46 -10.79 4.67
N PRO A 10 56.78 -10.61 4.55
CA PRO A 10 57.48 -9.46 5.10
C PRO A 10 57.17 -8.20 4.26
N VAL A 11 56.94 -7.11 4.97
CA VAL A 11 56.91 -5.76 4.47
C VAL A 11 58.29 -5.43 3.89
N SER A 12 58.41 -5.18 2.58
CA SER A 12 59.61 -4.68 1.97
C SER A 12 59.90 -3.28 2.49
N GLU A 13 60.96 -3.15 3.24
CA GLU A 13 61.58 -1.86 3.57
C GLU A 13 61.90 -1.07 2.28
N TYR A 14 61.23 0.07 2.12
CA TYR A 14 61.59 1.05 1.11
C TYR A 14 62.87 1.77 1.55
N ASN A 15 63.98 1.45 0.91
CA ASN A 15 65.28 2.10 1.12
C ASN A 15 65.37 3.35 0.23
N PRO A 16 65.33 4.59 0.75
CA PRO A 16 65.50 5.80 -0.04
C PRO A 16 66.95 6.26 -0.08
N ALA A 17 67.83 5.47 -0.70
CA ALA A 17 69.21 5.89 -0.87
C ALA A 17 69.74 5.43 -2.24
N ALA A 18 69.57 6.26 -3.24
CA ALA A 18 70.49 6.47 -4.37
C ALA A 18 69.85 7.45 -5.39
N ILE A 19 69.77 8.70 -5.06
CA ILE A 19 69.79 9.77 -6.06
C ILE A 19 70.97 10.65 -5.64
N GLU A 20 72.10 10.47 -6.32
CA GLU A 20 73.23 11.40 -6.25
C GLU A 20 72.70 12.77 -6.74
N THR A 21 72.51 13.67 -5.79
CA THR A 21 72.28 15.05 -6.03
C THR A 21 73.60 15.70 -6.44
N GLN A 22 73.69 16.06 -7.69
CA GLN A 22 74.62 17.16 -8.05
C GLN A 22 74.13 18.41 -7.32
N GLU A 23 74.86 18.80 -6.28
CA GLU A 23 74.72 20.09 -5.62
C GLU A 23 75.04 21.17 -6.61
N ALA A 24 74.02 21.74 -7.27
CA ALA A 24 74.07 23.08 -7.75
C ALA A 24 73.81 23.98 -6.54
N VAL A 25 74.77 24.77 -6.15
CA VAL A 25 74.59 25.83 -5.16
C VAL A 25 73.63 26.85 -5.77
N GLU A 26 72.34 26.67 -5.56
CA GLU A 26 71.36 27.73 -5.79
C GLU A 26 71.39 28.63 -4.54
N GLU A 27 71.86 29.90 -4.75
CA GLU A 27 71.62 30.99 -3.82
C GLU A 27 70.10 31.00 -3.48
N ASN A 28 69.81 30.83 -2.21
CA ASN A 28 68.46 30.95 -1.65
C ASN A 28 67.97 32.41 -1.82
N LYS A 29 67.49 32.77 -3.01
CA LYS A 29 66.77 34.04 -3.18
C LYS A 29 65.46 33.91 -2.45
N GLU A 30 65.32 34.69 -1.42
CA GLU A 30 64.10 34.81 -0.62
C GLU A 30 62.93 35.13 -1.58
N TYR A 31 61.84 34.31 -1.55
CA TYR A 31 60.68 34.47 -2.43
C TYR A 31 59.97 35.78 -2.11
N ASP A 32 60.06 36.76 -3.03
CA ASP A 32 59.35 38.02 -2.91
C ASP A 32 57.94 37.92 -3.50
N PRO A 33 56.90 38.06 -2.68
CA PRO A 33 55.51 37.96 -3.14
C PRO A 33 55.08 39.16 -4.01
N SER A 34 55.85 40.21 -4.15
CA SER A 34 55.60 41.34 -5.08
C SER A 34 56.07 41.05 -6.49
N LEU A 35 57.02 40.13 -6.65
CA LEU A 35 57.62 39.77 -7.94
C LEU A 35 56.85 38.60 -8.60
N CYS A 36 57.09 38.48 -9.91
CA CYS A 36 56.53 37.41 -10.73
C CYS A 36 56.82 36.02 -10.16
N ALA A 37 55.77 35.18 -9.97
CA ALA A 37 55.87 33.84 -9.39
C ALA A 37 56.80 32.87 -10.17
N VAL A 38 57.14 33.18 -11.42
CA VAL A 38 57.97 32.33 -12.28
C VAL A 38 59.43 32.83 -12.36
N CYS A 39 59.66 34.09 -12.67
CA CYS A 39 61.04 34.59 -12.84
C CYS A 39 61.59 35.23 -11.59
N GLN A 40 60.80 35.70 -10.66
CA GLN A 40 61.25 36.43 -9.45
C GLN A 40 62.12 37.60 -9.70
N GLU A 41 62.06 38.20 -10.93
CA GLU A 41 62.90 39.34 -11.38
C GLU A 41 62.08 40.56 -11.74
N HIS A 42 60.84 40.37 -12.19
CA HIS A 42 59.97 41.46 -12.62
C HIS A 42 58.75 41.58 -11.76
N GLU A 43 58.23 42.79 -11.60
CA GLU A 43 56.98 43.05 -10.89
C GLU A 43 55.79 42.32 -11.55
N ARG A 44 54.82 41.95 -10.80
CA ARG A 44 53.57 41.34 -11.28
C ARG A 44 52.71 42.37 -12.02
N GLU A 45 52.00 41.94 -13.05
CA GLU A 45 50.94 42.77 -13.63
C GLU A 45 49.75 42.84 -12.67
N ASP A 46 49.06 43.99 -12.67
CA ASP A 46 47.84 44.18 -11.85
C ASP A 46 46.82 43.05 -12.09
N GLY A 47 46.44 42.40 -11.02
CA GLY A 47 45.49 41.26 -11.04
C GLY A 47 46.07 39.92 -11.55
N SER A 48 47.45 39.84 -11.74
CA SER A 48 48.11 38.60 -12.17
C SER A 48 49.21 38.18 -11.18
N PHE A 49 49.54 36.91 -11.13
CA PHE A 49 50.69 36.35 -10.40
C PHE A 49 51.98 36.40 -11.26
N TYR A 50 51.91 36.88 -12.50
CA TYR A 50 52.97 36.81 -13.49
C TYR A 50 53.27 38.20 -14.09
N CYS A 51 54.54 38.45 -14.53
CA CYS A 51 54.87 39.59 -15.32
C CYS A 51 54.46 39.39 -16.82
N SER A 52 54.42 40.45 -17.60
CA SER A 52 54.02 40.44 -19.03
C SER A 52 54.75 39.40 -19.85
N ASP A 53 56.09 39.31 -19.65
CA ASP A 53 56.94 38.42 -20.43
C ASP A 53 56.69 36.93 -20.08
N CYS A 54 56.62 36.57 -18.80
CA CYS A 54 56.36 35.22 -18.37
C CYS A 54 54.96 34.79 -18.78
N ARG A 55 53.98 35.70 -18.67
CA ARG A 55 52.61 35.44 -19.13
C ARG A 55 52.56 35.21 -20.64
N THR A 56 53.30 36.02 -21.41
CA THR A 56 53.34 35.86 -22.86
C THR A 56 54.09 34.58 -23.29
N GLN A 57 55.13 34.17 -22.56
CA GLN A 57 55.77 32.88 -22.78
C GLN A 57 54.90 31.70 -22.42
N MET A 58 54.15 31.75 -21.31
CA MET A 58 53.19 30.71 -20.95
C MET A 58 52.09 30.55 -21.99
N LEU A 59 51.59 31.66 -22.56
CA LEU A 59 50.59 31.64 -23.62
C LEU A 59 51.15 31.10 -24.95
N LYS A 60 52.48 31.19 -25.19
CA LYS A 60 53.13 30.60 -26.34
C LYS A 60 53.57 29.17 -26.21
N THR A 61 53.53 28.60 -24.95
CA THR A 61 53.85 27.19 -24.74
C THR A 61 52.77 26.33 -25.35
N LYS A 62 53.08 25.47 -26.27
CA LYS A 62 52.14 24.49 -26.81
C LYS A 62 51.72 23.57 -25.70
N ILE A 63 50.43 23.61 -25.31
CA ILE A 63 49.84 22.68 -24.38
C ILE A 63 50.04 21.27 -24.95
N LYS A 64 50.65 20.37 -24.19
CA LYS A 64 50.82 18.97 -24.62
C LYS A 64 49.45 18.36 -24.91
N GLY A 65 49.31 17.65 -26.02
CA GLY A 65 48.06 17.02 -26.42
C GLY A 65 47.44 16.14 -25.29
N SER A 66 48.29 15.52 -24.50
CA SER A 66 47.86 14.76 -23.31
C SER A 66 47.15 15.61 -22.26
N ALA A 67 47.57 16.88 -22.06
CA ALA A 67 46.92 17.79 -21.11
C ALA A 67 45.53 18.26 -21.64
N VAL A 68 45.42 18.47 -22.96
CA VAL A 68 44.12 18.76 -23.59
C VAL A 68 43.18 17.58 -23.46
N CYS A 69 43.67 16.35 -23.76
CA CYS A 69 42.87 15.14 -23.56
C CYS A 69 42.43 14.99 -22.11
N ALA A 70 43.31 15.16 -21.13
CA ALA A 70 42.97 15.08 -19.71
C ALA A 70 41.91 16.11 -19.31
N ALA A 71 42.03 17.35 -19.80
CA ALA A 71 41.03 18.40 -19.55
C ALA A 71 39.65 18.04 -20.16
N VAL A 72 39.64 17.54 -21.40
CA VAL A 72 38.39 17.09 -22.05
C VAL A 72 37.78 15.92 -21.30
N PHE A 73 38.56 14.92 -20.91
CA PHE A 73 38.06 13.80 -20.09
C PHE A 73 37.52 14.28 -18.74
N SER A 74 38.20 15.20 -18.05
CA SER A 74 37.72 15.77 -16.79
C SER A 74 36.36 16.46 -16.93
N VAL A 75 36.17 17.24 -17.99
CA VAL A 75 34.90 17.92 -18.29
C VAL A 75 33.81 16.88 -18.59
N LEU A 76 34.12 15.88 -19.41
CA LEU A 76 33.18 14.81 -19.73
C LEU A 76 32.78 13.99 -18.47
N PHE A 77 33.75 13.65 -17.62
CA PHE A 77 33.46 12.94 -16.35
C PHE A 77 32.66 13.82 -15.41
N SER A 78 32.96 15.12 -15.30
CA SER A 78 32.18 16.04 -14.48
C SER A 78 30.76 16.18 -15.00
N PHE A 79 30.56 16.27 -16.29
CA PHE A 79 29.22 16.30 -16.90
C PHE A 79 28.45 14.99 -16.65
N LEU A 80 29.11 13.86 -16.86
CA LEU A 80 28.50 12.54 -16.57
C LEU A 80 28.12 12.40 -15.09
N ALA A 81 28.99 12.85 -14.18
CA ALA A 81 28.70 12.84 -12.74
C ALA A 81 27.49 13.70 -12.39
N VAL A 82 27.35 14.90 -12.99
CA VAL A 82 26.17 15.76 -12.79
C VAL A 82 24.92 15.11 -13.33
N VAL A 83 24.96 14.47 -14.50
CA VAL A 83 23.81 13.78 -15.08
C VAL A 83 23.40 12.61 -14.19
N LEU A 84 24.35 11.75 -13.78
CA LEU A 84 24.07 10.61 -12.89
C LEU A 84 23.53 11.06 -11.53
N PHE A 85 24.11 12.13 -10.96
CA PHE A 85 23.60 12.71 -9.71
C PHE A 85 22.17 13.23 -9.86
N SER A 86 21.88 13.94 -10.96
CA SER A 86 20.54 14.47 -11.23
C SER A 86 19.51 13.36 -11.40
N VAL A 87 19.86 12.27 -12.10
CA VAL A 87 18.99 11.09 -12.26
C VAL A 87 18.74 10.41 -10.92
N ASN A 88 19.78 10.20 -10.10
CA ASN A 88 19.62 9.64 -8.76
C ASN A 88 18.75 10.53 -7.87
N LEU A 89 18.95 11.85 -7.92
CA LEU A 89 18.11 12.80 -7.17
C LEU A 89 16.63 12.70 -7.59
N TYR A 90 16.37 12.59 -8.89
CA TYR A 90 15.02 12.41 -9.42
C TYR A 90 14.35 11.10 -8.94
N GLN A 91 15.12 10.05 -8.68
CA GLN A 91 14.63 8.81 -8.09
C GLN A 91 14.42 8.93 -6.57
N VAL A 92 15.31 9.65 -5.87
CA VAL A 92 15.26 9.78 -4.40
C VAL A 92 14.10 10.68 -3.93
N LEU A 93 13.79 11.76 -4.66
CA LEU A 93 12.74 12.71 -4.25
C LEU A 93 11.36 12.06 -4.08
N PRO A 94 10.87 11.21 -5.01
CA PRO A 94 9.60 10.50 -4.80
C PRO A 94 9.63 9.55 -3.60
N PHE A 95 10.77 8.90 -3.29
CA PHE A 95 10.91 8.08 -2.09
C PHE A 95 10.77 8.92 -0.82
N MET A 96 11.46 10.04 -0.73
CA MET A 96 11.36 10.93 0.44
C MET A 96 9.93 11.47 0.61
N ALA A 97 9.27 11.82 -0.51
CA ALA A 97 7.87 12.23 -0.48
C ALA A 97 6.97 11.08 -0.01
N GLY A 98 7.20 9.87 -0.53
CA GLY A 98 6.47 8.67 -0.15
C GLY A 98 6.67 8.31 1.33
N GLU A 99 7.89 8.34 1.86
CA GLU A 99 8.15 8.10 3.28
C GLU A 99 7.39 9.08 4.18
N LYS A 100 7.41 10.36 3.84
CA LYS A 100 6.65 11.37 4.57
C LYS A 100 5.14 11.14 4.50
N GLN A 101 4.62 10.73 3.35
CA GLN A 101 3.20 10.40 3.20
C GLN A 101 2.85 9.17 4.03
N LEU A 102 3.70 8.13 4.01
CA LEU A 102 3.51 6.92 4.79
C LEU A 102 3.54 7.19 6.31
N GLU A 103 4.45 8.06 6.78
CA GLU A 103 4.50 8.52 8.18
C GLU A 103 3.21 9.25 8.57
N ASN A 104 2.63 10.03 7.66
CA ASN A 104 1.37 10.75 7.86
C ASN A 104 0.13 9.86 7.71
N GLY A 105 0.28 8.56 7.39
CA GLY A 105 -0.81 7.60 7.24
C GLY A 105 -1.44 7.57 5.84
N PHE A 106 -0.85 8.21 4.84
CA PHE A 106 -1.33 8.24 3.45
C PHE A 106 -0.63 7.14 2.63
N ALA A 107 -1.03 5.89 2.85
CA ALA A 107 -0.35 4.74 2.24
C ALA A 107 -0.54 4.65 0.72
N ASN A 108 -1.71 5.01 0.19
CA ASN A 108 -1.98 4.97 -1.25
C ASN A 108 -1.16 6.02 -2.01
N GLU A 109 -1.06 7.24 -1.49
CA GLU A 109 -0.23 8.30 -2.07
C GLU A 109 1.26 7.95 -1.99
N ALA A 110 1.67 7.29 -0.91
CA ALA A 110 3.02 6.75 -0.79
C ALA A 110 3.29 5.71 -1.88
N ALA A 111 2.38 4.78 -2.13
CA ALA A 111 2.48 3.78 -3.19
C ALA A 111 2.59 4.41 -4.59
N ASN A 112 1.81 5.45 -4.87
CA ASN A 112 1.86 6.18 -6.14
C ASN A 112 3.23 6.81 -6.43
N ASN A 113 3.97 7.23 -5.41
CA ASN A 113 5.32 7.76 -5.59
C ASN A 113 6.33 6.67 -5.98
N ILE A 114 6.15 5.43 -5.53
CA ILE A 114 6.98 4.30 -5.95
C ILE A 114 6.76 3.98 -7.42
N SER A 115 5.51 3.88 -7.85
CA SER A 115 5.19 3.60 -9.25
C SER A 115 5.86 4.60 -10.20
N LYS A 116 5.97 5.87 -9.80
CA LYS A 116 6.73 6.88 -10.56
C LYS A 116 8.22 6.55 -10.66
N VAL A 117 8.84 6.04 -9.58
CA VAL A 117 10.26 5.65 -9.59
C VAL A 117 10.48 4.44 -10.50
N GLU A 118 9.60 3.44 -10.42
CA GLU A 118 9.68 2.24 -11.26
C GLU A 118 9.48 2.59 -12.73
N GLU A 119 8.51 3.43 -13.05
CA GLU A 119 8.28 3.93 -14.42
C GLU A 119 9.51 4.69 -14.95
N LEU A 120 10.11 5.57 -14.14
CA LEU A 120 11.32 6.31 -14.52
C LEU A 120 12.50 5.37 -14.74
N SER A 121 12.74 4.42 -13.83
CA SER A 121 13.79 3.40 -13.97
C SER A 121 13.59 2.57 -15.23
N THR A 122 12.37 2.17 -15.53
CA THR A 122 12.02 1.44 -16.75
C THR A 122 12.29 2.26 -18.01
N LYS A 123 11.91 3.54 -18.02
CA LYS A 123 12.16 4.45 -19.14
C LYS A 123 13.66 4.68 -19.38
N LEU A 124 14.40 4.89 -18.30
CA LEU A 124 15.86 5.12 -18.37
C LEU A 124 16.61 3.89 -18.86
N ASN A 125 16.23 2.69 -18.41
CA ASN A 125 16.85 1.43 -18.84
C ASN A 125 16.54 1.05 -20.29
N LYS A 126 15.53 1.65 -20.92
CA LYS A 126 15.23 1.51 -22.36
C LYS A 126 16.08 2.42 -23.25
N THR A 127 16.92 3.28 -22.70
CA THR A 127 17.82 4.13 -23.49
C THR A 127 18.96 3.32 -24.10
N SER A 128 19.44 3.73 -25.27
CA SER A 128 20.54 3.05 -25.97
C SER A 128 21.81 2.92 -25.10
N ILE A 129 22.10 3.95 -24.27
CA ILE A 129 23.23 3.92 -23.33
C ILE A 129 23.06 2.83 -22.28
N SER A 130 21.88 2.71 -21.70
CA SER A 130 21.59 1.68 -20.68
C SER A 130 21.57 0.28 -21.28
N GLN A 131 21.06 0.13 -22.51
CA GLN A 131 21.10 -1.14 -23.23
C GLN A 131 22.54 -1.57 -23.53
N THR A 132 23.39 -0.66 -24.04
CA THR A 132 24.82 -0.95 -24.26
C THR A 132 25.51 -1.32 -22.95
N PHE A 133 25.18 -0.64 -21.83
CA PHE A 133 25.73 -0.98 -20.52
C PHE A 133 25.31 -2.39 -20.08
N SER A 134 24.05 -2.72 -20.25
CA SER A 134 23.51 -4.04 -19.95
C SER A 134 24.19 -5.15 -20.77
N ASP A 135 24.42 -4.91 -22.04
CA ASP A 135 25.11 -5.84 -22.95
C ASP A 135 26.57 -6.09 -22.52
N VAL A 136 27.27 -5.04 -22.09
CA VAL A 136 28.67 -5.13 -21.62
C VAL A 136 28.77 -5.76 -20.23
N THR A 137 27.77 -5.61 -19.39
CA THR A 137 27.77 -6.07 -17.98
C THR A 137 27.00 -7.36 -17.75
N ASN A 138 26.68 -8.13 -18.79
CA ASN A 138 25.93 -9.38 -18.73
C ASN A 138 24.55 -9.23 -18.07
N GLY A 139 23.81 -8.19 -18.45
CA GLY A 139 22.43 -7.99 -18.03
C GLY A 139 22.26 -7.11 -16.80
N GLN A 140 23.31 -6.50 -16.27
CA GLN A 140 23.17 -5.54 -15.19
C GLN A 140 22.48 -4.25 -15.68
N GLN A 141 21.51 -3.76 -14.95
CA GLN A 141 20.82 -2.53 -15.26
C GLN A 141 21.63 -1.31 -14.78
N LEU A 142 21.77 -0.28 -15.65
CA LEU A 142 22.44 0.98 -15.29
C LEU A 142 21.63 1.77 -14.25
N PHE A 143 20.31 1.69 -14.31
CA PHE A 143 19.38 2.33 -13.38
C PHE A 143 18.51 1.27 -12.69
N PRO A 144 19.09 0.38 -11.85
CA PRO A 144 18.28 -0.60 -11.14
C PRO A 144 17.29 0.12 -10.23
N ALA A 145 16.07 -0.39 -10.16
CA ALA A 145 15.10 0.09 -9.19
C ALA A 145 15.60 -0.08 -7.74
N GLY A 146 16.60 -0.92 -7.55
CA GLY A 146 17.34 -1.07 -6.30
C GLY A 146 16.58 -1.80 -5.19
N ARG A 147 17.24 -1.97 -4.05
CA ARG A 147 16.67 -2.60 -2.84
C ARG A 147 15.67 -1.69 -2.12
N ALA A 148 15.87 -0.37 -2.24
CA ALA A 148 15.02 0.64 -1.61
C ALA A 148 13.53 0.53 -2.02
N PRO A 149 13.14 0.29 -3.29
CA PRO A 149 11.76 0.05 -3.66
C PRO A 149 11.12 -1.11 -2.88
N ASN A 150 11.78 -2.26 -2.80
CA ASN A 150 11.22 -3.45 -2.14
C ASN A 150 11.01 -3.21 -0.64
N ILE A 151 11.94 -2.55 0.03
CA ILE A 151 11.82 -2.18 1.45
C ILE A 151 10.62 -1.23 1.64
N PHE A 152 10.50 -0.25 0.75
CA PHE A 152 9.44 0.73 0.85
C PHE A 152 8.06 0.10 0.52
N VAL A 153 7.96 -0.73 -0.52
CA VAL A 153 6.74 -1.48 -0.85
C VAL A 153 6.30 -2.33 0.33
N ALA A 154 7.21 -3.05 0.99
CA ALA A 154 6.90 -3.81 2.19
C ALA A 154 6.34 -2.91 3.31
N LYS A 155 6.92 -1.73 3.54
CA LYS A 155 6.39 -0.75 4.51
C LYS A 155 5.01 -0.24 4.13
N VAL A 156 4.74 -0.01 2.83
CA VAL A 156 3.41 0.39 2.35
C VAL A 156 2.40 -0.73 2.59
N TYR A 157 2.73 -1.98 2.24
CA TYR A 157 1.85 -3.12 2.51
C TYR A 157 1.52 -3.27 4.00
N ALA A 158 2.53 -3.14 4.88
CA ALA A 158 2.32 -3.21 6.32
C ALA A 158 1.42 -2.09 6.87
N LYS A 159 1.41 -0.93 6.24
CA LYS A 159 0.58 0.23 6.64
C LYS A 159 -0.80 0.21 5.98
N ALA A 160 -0.88 -0.12 4.70
CA ALA A 160 -2.12 -0.06 3.91
C ALA A 160 -3.02 -1.26 4.16
N TYR A 161 -2.43 -2.44 4.29
CA TYR A 161 -3.17 -3.70 4.34
C TYR A 161 -2.89 -4.49 5.62
N SER A 162 -1.72 -5.17 5.68
CA SER A 162 -1.32 -5.93 6.87
C SER A 162 0.18 -6.22 6.88
N ILE A 163 0.69 -6.55 8.06
CA ILE A 163 2.08 -7.05 8.22
C ILE A 163 2.26 -8.38 7.46
N LEU A 164 1.21 -9.22 7.40
CA LEU A 164 1.26 -10.48 6.65
C LEU A 164 1.47 -10.26 5.16
N GLN A 165 0.76 -9.34 4.53
CA GLN A 165 0.94 -9.03 3.11
C GLN A 165 2.31 -8.44 2.83
N ALA A 166 2.87 -7.66 3.76
CA ALA A 166 4.23 -7.17 3.66
C ALA A 166 5.25 -8.31 3.70
N GLY A 167 5.07 -9.28 4.60
CA GLY A 167 5.93 -10.45 4.73
C GLY A 167 5.82 -11.38 3.51
N GLU A 168 4.61 -11.63 3.04
CA GLU A 168 4.36 -12.38 1.81
C GLU A 168 5.06 -11.75 0.60
N TYR A 169 4.92 -10.43 0.42
CA TYR A 169 5.62 -9.70 -0.61
C TYR A 169 7.14 -9.89 -0.52
N LEU A 170 7.72 -9.78 0.68
CA LEU A 170 9.16 -9.97 0.87
C LEU A 170 9.60 -11.40 0.52
N LEU A 171 8.81 -12.40 0.89
CA LEU A 171 9.12 -13.80 0.56
C LEU A 171 9.10 -14.04 -0.95
N GLN A 172 8.05 -13.58 -1.62
CA GLN A 172 7.83 -13.83 -3.05
C GLN A 172 8.77 -13.02 -3.96
N MET A 173 8.96 -11.74 -3.65
CA MET A 173 9.66 -10.81 -4.54
C MET A 173 11.15 -10.65 -4.23
N VAL A 174 11.56 -10.88 -2.99
CA VAL A 174 12.95 -10.69 -2.54
C VAL A 174 13.61 -12.02 -2.19
N GLY A 175 12.89 -12.90 -1.54
CA GLY A 175 13.34 -14.20 -1.05
C GLY A 175 13.95 -14.13 0.36
N GLU A 176 13.65 -15.15 1.15
CA GLU A 176 14.03 -15.26 2.57
C GLU A 176 15.53 -15.06 2.80
N ASN A 177 16.37 -15.76 2.03
CA ASN A 177 17.81 -15.67 2.16
C ASN A 177 18.35 -14.25 1.98
N THR A 178 17.80 -13.48 1.04
CA THR A 178 18.19 -12.08 0.78
C THR A 178 17.77 -11.18 1.93
N VAL A 179 16.52 -11.30 2.39
CA VAL A 179 16.01 -10.50 3.52
C VAL A 179 16.81 -10.76 4.79
N ASN A 180 17.20 -12.02 5.04
CA ASN A 180 17.94 -12.42 6.24
C ASN A 180 19.43 -12.05 6.18
N SER A 181 20.06 -12.11 5.01
CA SER A 181 21.51 -11.89 4.88
C SER A 181 21.90 -10.43 4.58
N ASP A 182 21.02 -9.63 3.97
CA ASP A 182 21.32 -8.27 3.58
C ASP A 182 20.92 -7.27 4.66
N PRO A 183 21.87 -6.51 5.25
CA PRO A 183 21.58 -5.53 6.29
C PRO A 183 20.60 -4.43 5.87
N ALA A 184 20.44 -4.17 4.57
CA ALA A 184 19.50 -3.18 4.08
C ALA A 184 18.04 -3.50 4.46
N PHE A 185 17.69 -4.79 4.58
CA PHE A 185 16.33 -5.25 4.92
C PHE A 185 16.03 -5.32 6.42
N ILE A 186 16.97 -4.95 7.30
CA ILE A 186 16.82 -5.08 8.76
C ILE A 186 15.51 -4.45 9.30
N SER A 187 15.06 -3.34 8.71
CA SER A 187 13.86 -2.62 9.14
C SER A 187 12.54 -3.31 8.73
N VAL A 188 12.57 -4.23 7.78
CA VAL A 188 11.38 -4.94 7.27
C VAL A 188 11.46 -6.46 7.48
N ARG A 189 12.59 -6.97 7.97
CA ARG A 189 12.74 -8.39 8.35
C ARG A 189 11.65 -8.87 9.31
N PRO A 190 11.22 -8.10 10.33
CA PRO A 190 10.15 -8.52 11.21
C PRO A 190 8.84 -8.86 10.49
N TYR A 191 8.56 -8.26 9.32
CA TYR A 191 7.37 -8.59 8.54
C TYR A 191 7.45 -9.98 7.92
N LEU A 192 8.65 -10.37 7.46
CA LEU A 192 8.89 -11.72 6.94
C LEU A 192 8.80 -12.76 8.07
N ASP A 193 9.43 -12.48 9.22
CA ASP A 193 9.41 -13.38 10.40
C ASP A 193 7.97 -13.63 10.86
N GLU A 194 7.15 -12.57 10.86
CA GLU A 194 5.73 -12.63 11.20
C GLU A 194 4.94 -13.49 10.21
N TYR A 195 5.18 -13.32 8.91
CA TYR A 195 4.52 -14.12 7.88
C TYR A 195 4.92 -15.60 7.94
N LEU A 196 6.19 -15.92 8.18
CA LEU A 196 6.67 -17.30 8.35
C LEU A 196 6.03 -17.95 9.58
N SER A 197 5.89 -17.22 10.68
CA SER A 197 5.19 -17.66 11.88
C SER A 197 3.69 -17.92 11.62
N TYR A 198 3.04 -17.05 10.84
CA TYR A 198 1.67 -17.27 10.37
C TYR A 198 1.53 -18.55 9.55
N ILE A 199 2.40 -18.76 8.53
CA ILE A 199 2.37 -19.98 7.71
C ILE A 199 2.48 -21.23 8.60
N LYS A 200 3.48 -21.26 9.48
CA LYS A 200 3.70 -22.42 10.35
C LYS A 200 2.51 -22.67 11.29
N THR A 201 1.92 -21.62 11.83
CA THR A 201 0.71 -21.73 12.67
C THR A 201 -0.48 -22.22 11.84
N SER A 202 -0.63 -21.71 10.60
CA SER A 202 -1.66 -22.13 9.65
C SER A 202 -1.58 -23.63 9.32
N GLU A 203 -0.39 -24.13 8.99
CA GLU A 203 -0.17 -25.55 8.67
C GLU A 203 -0.61 -26.46 9.82
N VAL A 204 -0.29 -26.09 11.06
CA VAL A 204 -0.68 -26.85 12.24
C VAL A 204 -2.20 -26.90 12.41
N VAL A 205 -2.87 -25.74 12.24
CA VAL A 205 -4.34 -25.68 12.42
C VAL A 205 -5.07 -26.35 11.27
N GLN A 206 -4.61 -26.17 10.04
CA GLN A 206 -5.18 -26.82 8.85
C GLN A 206 -5.14 -28.35 8.99
N GLY A 207 -4.07 -28.93 9.56
CA GLY A 207 -3.98 -30.36 9.85
C GLY A 207 -5.08 -30.88 10.77
N TYR A 208 -5.69 -30.03 11.59
CA TYR A 208 -6.84 -30.43 12.43
C TYR A 208 -8.18 -30.40 11.67
N LEU A 209 -8.23 -29.70 10.53
CA LEU A 209 -9.43 -29.49 9.73
C LEU A 209 -9.50 -30.36 8.47
N GLU A 210 -8.42 -31.04 8.09
CA GLU A 210 -8.27 -31.79 6.82
C GLU A 210 -9.43 -32.77 6.51
N ASN A 211 -10.04 -33.34 7.56
CA ASN A 211 -11.11 -34.33 7.41
C ASN A 211 -12.53 -33.73 7.62
N ILE A 212 -12.64 -32.42 7.80
CA ILE A 212 -13.91 -31.75 8.06
C ILE A 212 -14.40 -31.12 6.76
N THR A 213 -15.34 -31.76 6.10
CA THR A 213 -15.92 -31.30 4.83
C THR A 213 -17.17 -30.44 5.02
N ASP A 214 -17.78 -30.49 6.21
CA ASP A 214 -19.01 -29.76 6.55
C ASP A 214 -18.73 -28.83 7.75
N PRO A 215 -18.73 -27.50 7.56
CA PRO A 215 -18.48 -26.56 8.66
C PRO A 215 -19.42 -26.75 9.88
N LYS A 216 -20.66 -27.21 9.65
CA LYS A 216 -21.65 -27.47 10.72
C LYS A 216 -21.27 -28.66 11.59
N LYS A 217 -20.31 -29.49 11.17
CA LYS A 217 -19.86 -30.68 11.93
C LYS A 217 -18.47 -30.46 12.55
N ILE A 218 -17.98 -29.23 12.62
CA ILE A 218 -16.73 -28.92 13.31
C ILE A 218 -16.89 -29.29 14.80
N PRO A 219 -16.06 -30.18 15.35
CA PRO A 219 -16.06 -30.49 16.79
C PRO A 219 -15.36 -29.32 17.53
N TYR A 220 -16.12 -28.23 17.74
CA TYR A 220 -15.66 -26.92 18.15
C TYR A 220 -14.72 -26.99 19.36
N ASP A 221 -15.19 -27.55 20.50
CA ASP A 221 -14.39 -27.58 21.73
C ASP A 221 -13.11 -28.40 21.59
N GLU A 222 -13.17 -29.56 20.89
CA GLU A 222 -12.02 -30.42 20.65
C GLU A 222 -10.93 -29.71 19.80
N ILE A 223 -11.36 -28.96 18.77
CA ILE A 223 -10.42 -28.22 17.94
C ILE A 223 -9.78 -27.06 18.69
N LEU A 224 -10.54 -26.34 19.51
CA LEU A 224 -9.99 -25.29 20.35
C LEU A 224 -8.96 -25.83 21.35
N GLU A 225 -9.20 -26.98 21.97
CA GLU A 225 -8.21 -27.65 22.86
C GLU A 225 -6.93 -28.00 22.10
N LYS A 226 -7.04 -28.54 20.88
CA LYS A 226 -5.89 -28.84 20.02
C LYS A 226 -5.10 -27.57 19.65
N ILE A 227 -5.80 -26.48 19.32
CA ILE A 227 -5.19 -25.19 19.04
C ILE A 227 -4.43 -24.68 20.28
N ASP A 228 -5.07 -24.69 21.45
CA ASP A 228 -4.46 -24.25 22.71
C ASP A 228 -3.24 -25.09 23.11
N SER A 229 -3.20 -26.37 22.77
CA SER A 229 -2.04 -27.24 23.03
C SER A 229 -0.75 -26.81 22.30
N ASN A 230 -0.86 -25.88 21.37
CA ASN A 230 0.27 -25.35 20.60
C ASN A 230 0.81 -24.02 21.15
N LYS A 231 0.15 -23.40 22.14
CA LYS A 231 0.63 -22.16 22.74
C LYS A 231 2.05 -22.28 23.26
N GLY A 232 2.88 -21.28 22.97
CA GLY A 232 4.29 -21.21 23.39
C GLY A 232 5.23 -22.18 22.68
N LYS A 233 4.80 -22.94 21.66
CA LYS A 233 5.71 -23.79 20.88
C LYS A 233 6.55 -22.94 19.92
N GLU A 234 7.79 -23.38 19.69
CA GLU A 234 8.74 -22.67 18.82
C GLU A 234 8.21 -22.48 17.40
N GLY A 235 8.19 -21.23 16.95
CA GLY A 235 7.73 -20.80 15.64
C GLY A 235 6.21 -20.80 15.47
N ILE A 236 5.44 -21.06 16.54
CA ILE A 236 3.98 -20.90 16.58
C ILE A 236 3.67 -19.59 17.28
N SER A 237 2.80 -18.78 16.67
CA SER A 237 2.41 -17.50 17.25
C SER A 237 1.09 -17.59 17.97
N ASP A 238 1.08 -17.22 19.25
CA ASP A 238 -0.13 -17.30 20.10
C ASP A 238 -1.25 -16.38 19.59
N HIS A 239 -0.93 -15.21 19.03
CA HIS A 239 -1.96 -14.33 18.48
C HIS A 239 -2.61 -14.89 17.18
N TYR A 240 -1.85 -15.64 16.35
CA TYR A 240 -2.47 -16.36 15.22
C TYR A 240 -3.27 -17.58 15.66
N LEU A 241 -2.92 -18.23 16.75
CA LEU A 241 -3.78 -19.25 17.33
C LEU A 241 -5.15 -18.66 17.75
N GLU A 242 -5.15 -17.46 18.35
CA GLU A 242 -6.42 -16.77 18.69
C GLU A 242 -7.19 -16.36 17.43
N TYR A 243 -6.51 -15.90 16.36
CA TYR A 243 -7.15 -15.64 15.08
C TYR A 243 -7.82 -16.90 14.49
N TYR A 244 -7.16 -18.04 14.55
CA TYR A 244 -7.74 -19.29 14.07
C TYR A 244 -8.90 -19.75 14.93
N LYS A 245 -8.89 -19.54 16.25
CA LYS A 245 -10.07 -19.80 17.09
C LYS A 245 -11.25 -18.92 16.69
N PHE A 246 -11.01 -17.65 16.41
CA PHE A 246 -12.05 -16.77 15.85
C PHE A 246 -12.62 -17.36 14.55
N TYR A 247 -11.74 -17.78 13.63
CA TYR A 247 -12.17 -18.36 12.35
C TYR A 247 -12.99 -19.65 12.54
N ILE A 248 -12.58 -20.51 13.45
CA ILE A 248 -13.34 -21.72 13.81
C ILE A 248 -14.70 -21.36 14.43
N ALA A 249 -14.75 -20.36 15.31
CA ALA A 249 -15.99 -19.89 15.91
C ALA A 249 -16.95 -19.33 14.84
N LEU A 250 -16.43 -18.53 13.89
CA LEU A 250 -17.19 -18.02 12.75
C LEU A 250 -17.76 -19.17 11.90
N MET A 251 -16.93 -20.12 11.48
CA MET A 251 -17.35 -21.24 10.65
C MET A 251 -18.34 -22.18 11.36
N SER A 252 -18.23 -22.32 12.68
CA SER A 252 -19.13 -23.14 13.50
C SER A 252 -20.43 -22.41 13.86
N GLY A 253 -20.62 -21.17 13.39
CA GLY A 253 -21.82 -20.37 13.67
C GLY A 253 -21.95 -19.94 15.13
N GLN A 254 -20.84 -19.79 15.85
CA GLN A 254 -20.86 -19.28 17.22
C GLN A 254 -21.32 -17.82 17.28
N SER A 255 -21.83 -17.38 18.46
CA SER A 255 -22.29 -16.01 18.64
C SER A 255 -21.19 -14.96 18.37
N LEU A 256 -21.60 -13.75 18.03
CA LEU A 256 -20.65 -12.63 17.80
C LEU A 256 -19.85 -12.31 19.06
N GLU A 257 -20.41 -12.50 20.24
CA GLU A 257 -19.73 -12.33 21.52
C GLU A 257 -18.62 -13.37 21.71
N GLU A 258 -18.86 -14.63 21.33
CA GLU A 258 -17.82 -15.68 21.40
C GLU A 258 -16.72 -15.42 20.36
N GLN A 259 -17.07 -15.01 19.15
CA GLN A 259 -16.11 -14.59 18.12
C GLN A 259 -15.24 -13.42 18.60
N ASN A 260 -15.84 -12.39 19.21
CA ASN A 260 -15.14 -11.23 19.72
C ASN A 260 -14.15 -11.57 20.84
N LYS A 261 -14.42 -12.58 21.65
CA LYS A 261 -13.51 -13.03 22.72
C LYS A 261 -12.12 -13.37 22.17
N TYR A 262 -12.03 -14.06 21.04
CA TYR A 262 -10.76 -14.45 20.43
C TYR A 262 -10.07 -13.28 19.75
N LEU A 263 -10.82 -12.42 19.08
CA LEU A 263 -10.27 -11.21 18.44
C LEU A 263 -9.74 -10.21 19.48
N VAL A 264 -10.41 -10.05 20.62
CA VAL A 264 -9.92 -9.21 21.73
C VAL A 264 -8.66 -9.82 22.37
N GLU A 265 -8.55 -11.15 22.45
CA GLU A 265 -7.33 -11.77 22.94
C GLU A 265 -6.19 -11.61 21.95
N MET A 266 -6.45 -11.73 20.65
CA MET A 266 -5.49 -11.42 19.60
C MET A 266 -4.99 -9.96 19.68
N GLU A 267 -5.90 -9.00 19.92
CA GLU A 267 -5.56 -7.59 20.12
C GLU A 267 -4.59 -7.37 21.27
N LYS A 268 -4.78 -8.05 22.40
CA LYS A 268 -3.89 -7.94 23.55
C LYS A 268 -2.49 -8.48 23.25
N LEU A 269 -2.41 -9.56 22.48
CA LEU A 269 -1.14 -10.20 22.10
C LEU A 269 -0.40 -9.44 21.01
N SER A 270 -1.11 -8.80 20.09
CA SER A 270 -0.53 -8.09 18.93
C SER A 270 -1.38 -6.87 18.53
N PRO A 271 -1.33 -5.77 19.30
CA PRO A 271 -2.14 -4.57 19.04
C PRO A 271 -1.78 -3.87 17.71
N GLU A 272 -0.57 -4.08 17.20
CA GLU A 272 -0.10 -3.54 15.92
C GLU A 272 -0.81 -4.16 14.71
N ASN A 273 -1.38 -5.35 14.84
CA ASN A 273 -2.11 -6.07 13.78
C ASN A 273 -3.58 -5.64 13.65
N ILE A 274 -3.89 -4.38 13.99
CA ILE A 274 -5.27 -3.80 13.94
C ILE A 274 -5.96 -4.02 12.59
N LEU A 275 -5.24 -3.99 11.47
CA LEU A 275 -5.82 -4.20 10.14
C LEU A 275 -6.21 -5.66 9.87
N MET A 276 -5.80 -6.60 10.72
CA MET A 276 -6.19 -8.00 10.63
C MET A 276 -7.44 -8.32 11.47
N TYR A 277 -7.46 -7.91 12.73
CA TYR A 277 -8.59 -8.21 13.64
C TYR A 277 -9.63 -7.09 13.71
N GLY A 278 -9.22 -5.85 13.43
CA GLY A 278 -10.07 -4.68 13.58
C GLY A 278 -11.32 -4.69 12.71
N PRO A 279 -11.27 -5.08 11.42
CA PRO A 279 -12.46 -5.16 10.59
C PRO A 279 -13.53 -6.09 11.20
N ALA A 280 -13.15 -7.32 11.55
CA ALA A 280 -14.10 -8.29 12.13
C ALA A 280 -14.67 -7.83 13.48
N LEU A 281 -13.85 -7.21 14.35
CA LEU A 281 -14.34 -6.64 15.62
C LEU A 281 -15.31 -5.48 15.37
N ALA A 282 -14.98 -4.60 14.46
CA ALA A 282 -15.80 -3.44 14.15
C ALA A 282 -17.16 -3.88 13.55
N ASP A 283 -17.17 -4.83 12.63
CA ASP A 283 -18.39 -5.39 12.04
C ASP A 283 -19.22 -6.13 13.09
N ASN A 284 -18.60 -6.94 13.94
CA ASN A 284 -19.30 -7.64 15.01
C ASN A 284 -19.93 -6.64 16.01
N TYR A 285 -19.21 -5.58 16.40
CA TYR A 285 -19.77 -4.55 17.28
C TYR A 285 -20.89 -3.76 16.59
N TYR A 286 -20.79 -3.49 15.29
CA TYR A 286 -21.88 -2.90 14.52
C TYR A 286 -23.13 -3.78 14.56
N ASN A 287 -22.99 -5.09 14.27
CA ASN A 287 -24.09 -6.05 14.28
C ASN A 287 -24.70 -6.26 15.68
N LEU A 288 -23.89 -6.14 16.74
CA LEU A 288 -24.33 -6.11 18.14
C LEU A 288 -24.94 -4.77 18.56
N LYS A 289 -25.07 -3.80 17.64
CA LYS A 289 -25.54 -2.43 17.87
C LYS A 289 -24.72 -1.64 18.89
N GLN A 290 -23.45 -2.04 19.09
CA GLN A 290 -22.48 -1.35 19.93
C GLN A 290 -21.69 -0.34 19.07
N TYR A 291 -22.40 0.60 18.47
CA TYR A 291 -21.88 1.50 17.43
C TYR A 291 -20.67 2.32 17.89
N ASP A 292 -20.62 2.75 19.15
CA ASP A 292 -19.48 3.52 19.67
C ASP A 292 -18.17 2.71 19.65
N LYS A 293 -18.25 1.40 19.95
CA LYS A 293 -17.08 0.53 19.85
C LYS A 293 -16.70 0.25 18.40
N ALA A 294 -17.69 0.05 17.53
CA ALA A 294 -17.42 -0.09 16.10
C ALA A 294 -16.69 1.14 15.53
N ILE A 295 -17.12 2.36 15.92
CA ILE A 295 -16.48 3.61 15.56
C ILE A 295 -15.04 3.69 16.12
N GLU A 296 -14.81 3.26 17.36
CA GLU A 296 -13.48 3.23 17.98
C GLU A 296 -12.50 2.38 17.14
N TYR A 297 -12.90 1.17 16.74
CA TYR A 297 -12.06 0.32 15.88
C TYR A 297 -11.89 0.90 14.48
N ALA A 298 -12.93 1.49 13.91
CA ALA A 298 -12.83 2.20 12.63
C ALA A 298 -11.84 3.37 12.71
N ASP A 299 -11.89 4.17 13.77
CA ASP A 299 -10.96 5.28 13.98
C ASP A 299 -9.50 4.80 14.10
N ARG A 300 -9.24 3.71 14.82
CA ARG A 300 -7.91 3.12 14.94
C ARG A 300 -7.38 2.59 13.60
N MET A 301 -8.24 1.99 12.78
CA MET A 301 -7.87 1.58 11.41
C MET A 301 -7.57 2.77 10.51
N ILE A 302 -8.37 3.85 10.61
CA ILE A 302 -8.14 5.11 9.87
C ILE A 302 -6.86 5.81 10.35
N GLU A 303 -6.54 5.76 11.64
CA GLU A 303 -5.27 6.28 12.16
C GLU A 303 -4.07 5.53 11.54
N ARG A 304 -4.18 4.21 11.40
CA ARG A 304 -3.17 3.37 10.78
C ARG A 304 -3.03 3.63 9.27
N ASN A 305 -4.16 3.76 8.57
CA ASN A 305 -4.23 4.10 7.15
C ASN A 305 -5.42 5.02 6.89
N LYS A 306 -5.17 6.28 6.62
CA LYS A 306 -6.21 7.29 6.34
C LYS A 306 -7.05 6.97 5.10
N ASN A 307 -6.49 6.19 4.17
CA ASN A 307 -7.18 5.71 2.98
C ASN A 307 -7.93 4.38 3.22
N ASN A 308 -8.19 4.00 4.47
CA ASN A 308 -9.01 2.82 4.76
C ASN A 308 -10.50 3.15 4.55
N TYR A 309 -10.94 3.07 3.30
CA TYR A 309 -12.31 3.43 2.91
C TYR A 309 -13.36 2.54 3.59
N ASN A 310 -13.09 1.24 3.77
CA ASN A 310 -13.99 0.33 4.50
C ASN A 310 -14.23 0.79 5.94
N ALA A 311 -13.19 1.29 6.61
CA ALA A 311 -13.35 1.83 7.96
C ALA A 311 -14.13 3.15 7.97
N HIS A 312 -13.98 4.00 6.95
CA HIS A 312 -14.81 5.18 6.79
C HIS A 312 -16.27 4.82 6.51
N GLU A 313 -16.53 3.84 5.64
CA GLU A 313 -17.88 3.34 5.35
C GLU A 313 -18.55 2.82 6.63
N LEU A 314 -17.88 1.94 7.37
CA LEU A 314 -18.40 1.42 8.63
C LEU A 314 -18.73 2.55 9.63
N LYS A 315 -17.86 3.53 9.74
CA LYS A 315 -18.09 4.70 10.59
C LYS A 315 -19.30 5.52 10.13
N PHE A 316 -19.47 5.71 8.82
CA PHE A 316 -20.67 6.32 8.24
C PHE A 316 -21.92 5.51 8.60
N MET A 317 -21.89 4.21 8.40
CA MET A 317 -22.99 3.30 8.72
C MET A 317 -23.38 3.37 10.20
N CYS A 318 -22.41 3.41 11.11
CA CYS A 318 -22.65 3.59 12.54
C CYS A 318 -23.37 4.92 12.84
N TYR A 319 -22.95 6.03 12.25
CA TYR A 319 -23.61 7.33 12.45
C TYR A 319 -25.03 7.35 11.87
N VAL A 320 -25.23 6.75 10.69
CA VAL A 320 -26.57 6.58 10.13
C VAL A 320 -27.48 5.76 11.06
N ALA A 321 -26.95 4.64 11.59
CA ALA A 321 -27.70 3.78 12.54
C ALA A 321 -28.03 4.50 13.86
N GLN A 322 -27.19 5.43 14.30
CA GLN A 322 -27.43 6.32 15.45
C GLN A 322 -28.32 7.54 15.10
N ASN A 323 -28.76 7.68 13.83
CA ASN A 323 -29.47 8.85 13.31
C ASN A 323 -28.67 10.17 13.45
N ASP A 324 -27.33 10.08 13.43
CA ASP A 324 -26.43 11.24 13.49
C ASP A 324 -25.98 11.63 12.07
N ILE A 325 -26.90 12.24 11.36
CA ILE A 325 -26.69 12.61 9.95
C ILE A 325 -25.57 13.63 9.76
N ASP A 326 -25.38 14.52 10.74
CA ASP A 326 -24.31 15.55 10.68
C ASP A 326 -22.91 14.91 10.74
N ARG A 327 -22.73 13.86 11.59
CA ARG A 327 -21.46 13.13 11.63
C ARG A 327 -21.27 12.24 10.41
N ALA A 328 -22.31 11.61 9.89
CA ALA A 328 -22.27 10.88 8.63
C ALA A 328 -21.82 11.77 7.46
N GLU A 329 -22.35 13.00 7.34
CA GLU A 329 -21.96 13.98 6.32
C GLU A 329 -20.47 14.38 6.44
N LYS A 330 -19.96 14.51 7.65
CA LYS A 330 -18.53 14.77 7.88
C LYS A 330 -17.64 13.63 7.39
N VAL A 331 -18.09 12.38 7.50
CA VAL A 331 -17.34 11.24 6.94
C VAL A 331 -17.22 11.36 5.42
N CYS A 332 -18.33 11.62 4.71
CA CYS A 332 -18.32 11.86 3.27
C CYS A 332 -17.35 12.99 2.88
N SER A 333 -17.42 14.13 3.58
CA SER A 333 -16.53 15.27 3.32
C SER A 333 -15.05 14.95 3.60
N ASN A 334 -14.76 14.03 4.51
CA ASN A 334 -13.38 13.61 4.77
C ASN A 334 -12.86 12.71 3.64
N ILE A 335 -13.67 11.77 3.14
CA ILE A 335 -13.31 10.91 2.01
C ILE A 335 -13.07 11.76 0.74
N GLU A 336 -13.96 12.72 0.47
CA GLU A 336 -13.79 13.67 -0.64
C GLU A 336 -12.44 14.42 -0.57
N LYS A 337 -12.04 14.86 0.62
CA LYS A 337 -10.72 15.50 0.80
C LYS A 337 -9.58 14.54 0.55
N LEU A 338 -9.71 13.26 0.98
CA LEU A 338 -8.70 12.24 0.74
C LEU A 338 -8.54 11.97 -0.76
N ASN A 339 -9.63 11.87 -1.50
CA ASN A 339 -9.63 11.67 -2.95
C ASN A 339 -8.96 12.84 -3.71
N ASN A 340 -9.04 14.05 -3.18
CA ASN A 340 -8.43 15.25 -3.75
C ASN A 340 -6.94 15.45 -3.36
N ILE A 341 -6.43 14.72 -2.37
CA ILE A 341 -5.02 14.81 -1.95
C ILE A 341 -4.14 14.12 -3.01
N GLY A 342 -3.28 14.89 -3.65
CA GLY A 342 -2.29 14.36 -4.60
C GLY A 342 -2.68 14.39 -6.07
N GLY A 343 -3.85 14.88 -6.42
CA GLY A 343 -4.27 15.06 -7.82
C GLY A 343 -4.49 13.76 -8.60
N VAL A 344 -4.57 12.63 -7.91
CA VAL A 344 -4.86 11.31 -8.49
C VAL A 344 -6.17 10.84 -7.86
N GLN A 345 -7.18 10.64 -8.67
CA GLN A 345 -8.34 9.84 -8.26
C GLN A 345 -7.80 8.45 -7.91
N THR A 346 -8.01 8.03 -6.67
CA THR A 346 -7.46 6.77 -6.13
C THR A 346 -8.13 5.53 -6.74
N GLY A 347 -9.13 5.71 -7.61
CA GLY A 347 -9.95 4.62 -8.14
C GLY A 347 -10.96 4.07 -7.13
N ASP A 348 -11.05 4.67 -5.96
CA ASP A 348 -12.08 4.34 -4.97
C ASP A 348 -13.23 5.32 -5.09
N TYR A 349 -14.41 4.81 -5.39
CA TYR A 349 -15.63 5.58 -5.63
C TYR A 349 -16.64 5.49 -4.47
N THR A 350 -16.23 4.93 -3.33
CA THR A 350 -17.05 4.78 -2.11
C THR A 350 -17.70 6.11 -1.69
N GLU A 351 -17.01 7.25 -1.89
CA GLU A 351 -17.56 8.56 -1.59
C GLU A 351 -18.90 8.81 -2.27
N PHE A 352 -19.00 8.48 -3.57
CA PHE A 352 -20.21 8.74 -4.34
C PHE A 352 -21.38 7.87 -3.84
N ALA A 353 -21.12 6.60 -3.53
CA ALA A 353 -22.13 5.72 -2.96
C ALA A 353 -22.64 6.23 -1.62
N LEU A 354 -21.75 6.63 -0.70
CA LEU A 354 -22.13 7.17 0.61
C LEU A 354 -22.86 8.51 0.52
N ARG A 355 -22.46 9.39 -0.39
CA ARG A 355 -23.15 10.67 -0.64
C ARG A 355 -24.55 10.44 -1.22
N ALA A 356 -24.69 9.51 -2.16
CA ALA A 356 -25.99 9.13 -2.72
C ALA A 356 -26.89 8.57 -1.60
N GLN A 357 -26.39 7.68 -0.75
CA GLN A 357 -27.09 7.18 0.41
C GLN A 357 -27.50 8.29 1.38
N LEU A 358 -26.61 9.25 1.65
CA LEU A 358 -26.88 10.37 2.54
C LEU A 358 -28.02 11.26 1.99
N TYR A 359 -27.99 11.63 0.71
CA TYR A 359 -29.06 12.40 0.07
C TYR A 359 -30.37 11.62 0.04
N ARG A 360 -30.33 10.31 -0.20
CA ARG A 360 -31.49 9.42 -0.13
C ARG A 360 -32.13 9.44 1.27
N ILE A 361 -31.34 9.32 2.33
CA ILE A 361 -31.82 9.38 3.73
C ILE A 361 -32.44 10.74 4.05
N LYS A 362 -31.88 11.83 3.51
CA LYS A 362 -32.45 13.19 3.62
C LYS A 362 -33.70 13.39 2.77
N GLY A 363 -34.09 12.42 1.93
CA GLY A 363 -35.24 12.54 0.99
C GLY A 363 -34.95 13.42 -0.23
N GLU A 364 -33.69 13.75 -0.49
CA GLU A 364 -33.21 14.58 -1.59
C GLU A 364 -32.87 13.71 -2.82
N TYR A 365 -33.85 12.97 -3.34
CA TYR A 365 -33.67 11.92 -4.34
C TYR A 365 -33.04 12.41 -5.65
N ASP A 366 -33.41 13.60 -6.15
CA ASP A 366 -32.81 14.15 -7.36
C ASP A 366 -31.28 14.36 -7.20
N LYS A 367 -30.85 14.86 -6.03
CA LYS A 367 -29.42 15.02 -5.74
C LYS A 367 -28.71 13.67 -5.59
N ALA A 368 -29.38 12.68 -5.01
CA ALA A 368 -28.83 11.33 -4.92
C ALA A 368 -28.56 10.75 -6.32
N LEU A 369 -29.49 10.90 -7.26
CA LEU A 369 -29.32 10.45 -8.65
C LEU A 369 -28.23 11.24 -9.38
N GLU A 370 -28.09 12.54 -9.14
CA GLU A 370 -27.02 13.36 -9.71
C GLU A 370 -25.64 12.85 -9.26
N VAL A 371 -25.48 12.57 -7.96
CA VAL A 371 -24.24 12.00 -7.41
C VAL A 371 -23.97 10.58 -7.96
N CYS A 372 -24.99 9.72 -8.08
CA CYS A 372 -24.81 8.41 -8.71
C CYS A 372 -24.32 8.56 -10.16
N LYS A 373 -24.92 9.47 -10.93
CA LYS A 373 -24.52 9.71 -12.32
C LYS A 373 -23.05 10.18 -12.38
N GLU A 374 -22.65 11.15 -11.56
CA GLU A 374 -21.28 11.64 -11.48
C GLU A 374 -20.29 10.51 -11.16
N GLY A 375 -20.59 9.71 -10.14
CA GLY A 375 -19.75 8.57 -9.73
C GLY A 375 -19.63 7.50 -10.82
N LEU A 376 -20.73 7.15 -11.50
CA LEU A 376 -20.73 6.17 -12.59
C LEU A 376 -19.99 6.64 -13.85
N GLU A 377 -20.02 7.94 -14.15
CA GLU A 377 -19.22 8.51 -15.25
C GLU A 377 -17.71 8.42 -14.96
N LEU A 378 -17.31 8.57 -13.70
CA LEU A 378 -15.91 8.49 -13.28
C LEU A 378 -15.40 7.04 -13.12
N SER A 379 -16.22 6.15 -12.55
CA SER A 379 -15.87 4.76 -12.28
C SER A 379 -15.96 3.85 -13.51
N GLN A 380 -16.64 4.30 -14.57
CA GLN A 380 -17.02 3.46 -15.72
C GLN A 380 -17.92 2.27 -15.31
N GLY A 381 -18.57 2.38 -14.16
CA GLY A 381 -19.45 1.37 -13.55
C GLY A 381 -18.93 0.90 -12.19
N ASP A 382 -19.74 1.11 -11.16
CA ASP A 382 -19.46 0.69 -9.78
C ASP A 382 -20.73 0.06 -9.21
N GLU A 383 -20.60 -1.13 -8.63
CA GLU A 383 -21.75 -1.93 -8.19
C GLU A 383 -22.53 -1.28 -7.05
N GLU A 384 -21.83 -0.62 -6.13
CA GLU A 384 -22.47 0.00 -4.97
C GLU A 384 -23.19 1.30 -5.39
N ILE A 385 -22.63 2.08 -6.33
CA ILE A 385 -23.28 3.25 -6.88
C ILE A 385 -24.55 2.85 -7.66
N TYR A 386 -24.48 1.79 -8.49
CA TYR A 386 -25.67 1.24 -9.17
C TYR A 386 -26.72 0.76 -8.16
N ARG A 387 -26.31 0.13 -7.06
CA ARG A 387 -27.23 -0.30 -5.98
C ARG A 387 -27.92 0.91 -5.35
N GLN A 388 -27.18 1.98 -5.01
CA GLN A 388 -27.79 3.21 -4.46
C GLN A 388 -28.75 3.85 -5.48
N GLN A 389 -28.40 3.88 -6.75
CA GLN A 389 -29.27 4.37 -7.81
C GLN A 389 -30.58 3.57 -7.87
N ALA A 390 -30.51 2.24 -7.85
CA ALA A 390 -31.69 1.38 -7.87
C ALA A 390 -32.62 1.65 -6.68
N ILE A 391 -32.07 1.80 -5.47
CA ILE A 391 -32.84 2.11 -4.27
C ILE A 391 -33.54 3.47 -4.39
N VAL A 392 -32.85 4.49 -4.90
CA VAL A 392 -33.45 5.82 -5.08
C VAL A 392 -34.58 5.78 -6.12
N GLU A 393 -34.38 5.10 -7.23
CA GLU A 393 -35.39 4.94 -8.28
C GLU A 393 -36.63 4.18 -7.79
N LEU A 394 -36.45 3.13 -6.94
CA LEU A 394 -37.57 2.47 -6.24
C LEU A 394 -38.34 3.44 -5.34
N LEU A 395 -37.63 4.25 -4.56
CA LEU A 395 -38.26 5.23 -3.65
C LEU A 395 -39.02 6.34 -4.39
N MET A 396 -38.60 6.62 -5.64
CA MET A 396 -39.33 7.54 -6.57
C MET A 396 -40.50 6.83 -7.28
N GLY A 397 -40.62 5.50 -7.17
CA GLY A 397 -41.68 4.70 -7.82
C GLY A 397 -41.38 4.32 -9.28
N ASP A 398 -40.13 4.48 -9.74
CA ASP A 398 -39.72 4.11 -11.11
C ASP A 398 -39.11 2.68 -11.11
N ILE A 399 -40.00 1.68 -11.04
CA ILE A 399 -39.63 0.27 -10.91
C ILE A 399 -38.77 -0.20 -12.09
N ASP A 400 -39.09 0.21 -13.33
CA ASP A 400 -38.38 -0.22 -14.51
C ASP A 400 -36.92 0.28 -14.54
N LYS A 401 -36.67 1.52 -14.09
CA LYS A 401 -35.31 2.02 -13.97
C LYS A 401 -34.57 1.34 -12.84
N ALA A 402 -35.21 1.21 -11.67
CA ALA A 402 -34.63 0.56 -10.53
C ALA A 402 -34.18 -0.86 -10.84
N PHE A 403 -35.00 -1.62 -11.58
CA PHE A 403 -34.61 -2.96 -12.05
C PHE A 403 -33.34 -2.92 -12.91
N LYS A 404 -33.26 -2.01 -13.91
CA LYS A 404 -32.06 -1.87 -14.77
C LYS A 404 -30.82 -1.49 -13.96
N SER A 405 -30.95 -0.61 -13.00
CA SER A 405 -29.85 -0.21 -12.13
C SER A 405 -29.40 -1.38 -11.23
N ALA A 406 -30.36 -2.17 -10.69
CA ALA A 406 -30.05 -3.37 -9.90
C ALA A 406 -29.41 -4.48 -10.76
N GLU A 407 -29.87 -4.68 -11.99
CA GLU A 407 -29.23 -5.61 -12.95
C GLU A 407 -27.79 -5.20 -13.25
N ASN A 408 -27.53 -3.90 -13.44
CA ASN A 408 -26.16 -3.39 -13.63
C ASN A 408 -25.29 -3.63 -12.38
N ALA A 409 -25.82 -3.38 -11.17
CA ALA A 409 -25.13 -3.68 -9.92
C ALA A 409 -24.74 -5.16 -9.84
N TYR A 410 -25.69 -6.07 -10.16
CA TYR A 410 -25.45 -7.51 -10.16
C TYR A 410 -24.38 -7.93 -11.17
N LYS A 411 -24.46 -7.45 -12.41
CA LYS A 411 -23.50 -7.76 -13.49
C LYS A 411 -22.10 -7.27 -13.11
N THR A 412 -21.99 -6.05 -12.59
CA THR A 412 -20.71 -5.47 -12.20
C THR A 412 -20.10 -6.22 -11.01
N ALA A 413 -20.89 -6.48 -9.97
CA ALA A 413 -20.43 -7.23 -8.80
C ALA A 413 -20.04 -8.67 -9.13
N SER A 414 -20.79 -9.33 -10.03
CA SER A 414 -20.47 -10.69 -10.51
C SER A 414 -19.14 -10.70 -11.28
N TYR A 415 -18.89 -9.71 -12.13
CA TYR A 415 -17.66 -9.59 -12.88
C TYR A 415 -16.46 -9.30 -11.93
N ASN A 416 -16.63 -8.43 -10.96
CA ASN A 416 -15.60 -8.05 -10.00
C ASN A 416 -15.41 -9.09 -8.89
N GLN A 417 -16.29 -10.10 -8.78
CA GLN A 417 -16.32 -11.08 -7.69
C GLN A 417 -16.57 -10.44 -6.31
N THR A 418 -17.32 -9.34 -6.29
CA THR A 418 -17.69 -8.55 -5.10
C THR A 418 -19.13 -8.72 -4.68
N LEU A 419 -19.83 -9.75 -5.20
CA LEU A 419 -21.24 -9.98 -4.97
C LEU A 419 -21.52 -10.24 -3.48
N ASP A 420 -22.27 -9.34 -2.86
CA ASP A 420 -22.62 -9.39 -1.43
C ASP A 420 -24.12 -9.52 -1.19
N VAL A 421 -24.51 -9.74 0.07
CA VAL A 421 -25.88 -9.92 0.50
C VAL A 421 -26.75 -8.68 0.24
N ARG A 422 -26.21 -7.48 0.34
CA ARG A 422 -26.92 -6.22 0.13
C ARG A 422 -27.30 -6.04 -1.33
N ILE A 423 -26.33 -6.29 -2.23
CA ILE A 423 -26.56 -6.25 -3.67
C ILE A 423 -27.62 -7.28 -4.05
N LEU A 424 -27.47 -8.54 -3.61
CA LEU A 424 -28.39 -9.62 -3.91
C LEU A 424 -29.82 -9.31 -3.45
N ASN A 425 -30.02 -8.83 -2.21
CA ASN A 425 -31.34 -8.45 -1.71
C ASN A 425 -31.95 -7.26 -2.47
N THR A 426 -31.12 -6.26 -2.88
CA THR A 426 -31.59 -5.16 -3.71
C THR A 426 -32.07 -5.67 -5.08
N VAL A 427 -31.30 -6.58 -5.69
CA VAL A 427 -31.65 -7.24 -6.96
C VAL A 427 -32.96 -8.03 -6.84
N VAL A 428 -33.08 -8.87 -5.81
CA VAL A 428 -34.32 -9.64 -5.54
C VAL A 428 -35.52 -8.71 -5.37
N LEU A 429 -35.36 -7.60 -4.64
CA LEU A 429 -36.43 -6.62 -4.45
C LEU A 429 -36.86 -5.97 -5.79
N CYS A 430 -35.88 -5.48 -6.55
CA CYS A 430 -36.16 -4.81 -7.83
C CYS A 430 -36.76 -5.78 -8.85
N ALA A 431 -36.20 -6.98 -8.99
CA ALA A 431 -36.69 -8.00 -9.92
C ALA A 431 -38.10 -8.49 -9.53
N GLY A 432 -38.34 -8.73 -8.22
CA GLY A 432 -39.66 -9.15 -7.75
C GLY A 432 -40.75 -8.07 -7.92
N LEU A 433 -40.41 -6.79 -7.82
CA LEU A 433 -41.36 -5.69 -8.07
C LEU A 433 -41.57 -5.42 -9.57
N ALA A 434 -40.63 -5.80 -10.42
CA ALA A 434 -40.67 -5.67 -11.87
C ALA A 434 -41.25 -6.89 -12.58
N ASP A 435 -41.66 -7.95 -11.85
CA ASP A 435 -42.08 -9.24 -12.38
C ASP A 435 -41.03 -9.92 -13.30
N GLU A 436 -39.72 -9.78 -12.96
CA GLU A 436 -38.58 -10.33 -13.70
C GLU A 436 -38.08 -11.61 -13.02
N ASP A 437 -38.77 -12.72 -13.30
CA ASP A 437 -38.60 -14.00 -12.61
C ASP A 437 -37.19 -14.58 -12.72
N GLU A 438 -36.52 -14.45 -13.88
CA GLU A 438 -35.18 -15.06 -14.12
C GLU A 438 -34.13 -14.52 -13.12
N LEU A 439 -34.02 -13.20 -13.02
CA LEU A 439 -33.03 -12.60 -12.14
C LEU A 439 -33.44 -12.72 -10.64
N TYR A 440 -34.75 -12.72 -10.37
CA TYR A 440 -35.28 -12.97 -9.03
C TYR A 440 -34.88 -14.36 -8.53
N GLU A 441 -35.08 -15.43 -9.35
CA GLU A 441 -34.73 -16.80 -8.99
C GLU A 441 -33.20 -16.98 -8.86
N GLU A 442 -32.43 -16.40 -9.78
CA GLU A 442 -30.97 -16.49 -9.75
C GLU A 442 -30.39 -15.88 -8.47
N ALA A 443 -30.68 -14.62 -8.18
CA ALA A 443 -30.16 -13.92 -7.01
C ALA A 443 -30.71 -14.50 -5.70
N GLY A 444 -32.00 -14.84 -5.65
CA GLY A 444 -32.63 -15.51 -4.52
C GLY A 444 -32.08 -16.89 -4.25
N GLY A 445 -31.75 -17.64 -5.30
CA GLY A 445 -31.07 -18.93 -5.23
C GLY A 445 -29.69 -18.82 -4.58
N ILE A 446 -28.90 -17.82 -4.97
CA ILE A 446 -27.57 -17.57 -4.37
C ILE A 446 -27.72 -17.28 -2.85
N LEU A 447 -28.64 -16.40 -2.46
CA LEU A 447 -28.90 -16.09 -1.04
C LEU A 447 -29.30 -17.34 -0.23
N THR A 448 -30.13 -18.19 -0.83
CA THR A 448 -30.61 -19.41 -0.18
C THR A 448 -29.51 -20.45 -0.01
N HIS A 449 -28.68 -20.64 -1.03
CA HIS A 449 -27.57 -21.59 -1.00
C HIS A 449 -26.42 -21.14 -0.07
N SER A 450 -26.21 -19.84 0.08
CA SER A 450 -25.20 -19.27 0.99
C SER A 450 -25.64 -19.26 2.47
N ASN A 451 -26.82 -19.79 2.82
CA ASN A 451 -27.42 -19.79 4.15
C ASN A 451 -27.82 -18.41 4.71
N TYR A 452 -27.75 -17.34 3.94
CA TYR A 452 -28.23 -16.02 4.37
C TYR A 452 -29.77 -15.92 4.25
N GLY A 453 -30.34 -16.49 3.18
CA GLY A 453 -31.75 -16.37 2.86
C GLY A 453 -32.11 -14.96 2.35
N ILE A 454 -33.28 -14.86 1.72
CA ILE A 454 -33.81 -13.55 1.30
C ILE A 454 -34.28 -12.78 2.54
N ASN A 455 -33.98 -11.48 2.61
CA ASN A 455 -34.43 -10.64 3.71
C ASN A 455 -35.99 -10.64 3.81
N LYS A 456 -36.52 -10.85 5.00
CA LYS A 456 -37.98 -10.92 5.23
C LYS A 456 -38.71 -9.64 4.86
N ASN A 457 -38.08 -8.47 5.00
CA ASN A 457 -38.69 -7.20 4.63
C ASN A 457 -38.75 -7.02 3.09
N VAL A 458 -37.77 -7.59 2.38
CA VAL A 458 -37.79 -7.66 0.91
C VAL A 458 -38.98 -8.51 0.45
N LEU A 459 -39.17 -9.70 1.02
CA LEU A 459 -40.29 -10.57 0.69
C LEU A 459 -41.64 -9.90 1.03
N ALA A 460 -41.74 -9.28 2.21
CA ALA A 460 -42.96 -8.55 2.60
C ALA A 460 -43.29 -7.40 1.64
N CYS A 461 -42.28 -6.73 1.12
CA CYS A 461 -42.47 -5.65 0.14
C CYS A 461 -42.98 -6.19 -1.21
N ILE A 462 -42.35 -7.26 -1.72
CA ILE A 462 -42.75 -7.88 -2.99
C ILE A 462 -44.22 -8.43 -2.87
N ASN A 463 -44.57 -8.97 -1.73
CA ASN A 463 -45.94 -9.44 -1.46
C ASN A 463 -46.98 -8.32 -1.22
N GLY A 464 -46.56 -7.05 -1.22
CA GLY A 464 -47.42 -5.89 -0.97
C GLY A 464 -47.81 -5.71 0.51
N GLU A 465 -47.14 -6.39 1.43
CA GLU A 465 -47.36 -6.29 2.87
C GLU A 465 -46.60 -5.12 3.51
N MET A 466 -45.59 -4.59 2.81
CA MET A 466 -44.73 -3.51 3.25
C MET A 466 -44.46 -2.53 2.10
N SER A 467 -44.34 -1.23 2.39
CA SER A 467 -43.93 -0.28 1.35
C SER A 467 -42.41 -0.29 1.14
N VAL A 468 -41.95 0.09 -0.08
CA VAL A 468 -40.51 0.28 -0.37
C VAL A 468 -39.87 1.21 0.66
N LYS A 469 -40.55 2.30 1.01
CA LYS A 469 -40.07 3.26 2.02
C LYS A 469 -39.84 2.61 3.38
N ASP A 470 -40.71 1.70 3.79
CA ASP A 470 -40.60 1.04 5.09
C ASP A 470 -39.46 0.02 5.10
N VAL A 471 -39.19 -0.65 3.96
CA VAL A 471 -38.01 -1.53 3.82
C VAL A 471 -36.72 -0.80 4.20
N PHE A 472 -36.50 0.35 3.61
CA PHE A 472 -35.28 1.14 3.83
C PHE A 472 -35.29 1.99 5.12
N SER A 473 -36.44 2.26 5.72
CA SER A 473 -36.56 2.97 7.01
C SER A 473 -36.31 2.07 8.22
N GLN A 474 -36.63 0.78 8.13
CA GLN A 474 -36.54 -0.18 9.24
C GLN A 474 -35.15 -0.79 9.40
N THR A 475 -34.31 -0.70 8.39
CA THR A 475 -32.99 -1.35 8.39
C THR A 475 -31.95 -0.63 9.26
N GLY A 476 -32.25 0.55 9.81
CA GLY A 476 -31.40 1.25 10.79
C GLY A 476 -29.96 1.44 10.33
N GLY A 477 -29.77 1.67 9.01
CA GLY A 477 -28.45 1.77 8.38
C GLY A 477 -27.90 0.45 7.82
N SER A 478 -28.35 -0.72 8.29
CA SER A 478 -28.09 -1.97 7.56
C SER A 478 -29.06 -2.02 6.38
N GLU A 479 -28.57 -1.64 5.24
CA GLU A 479 -29.34 -1.78 4.01
C GLU A 479 -29.45 -3.25 3.66
N ILE A 480 -30.67 -3.67 3.41
CA ILE A 480 -31.15 -5.03 3.16
C ILE A 480 -30.11 -6.01 2.64
#